data_6e5e3417b7d29dc681763592dad166a0
#
_entry.id   6e5e3417b7d29dc681763592dad166a0
#
_cell.length_a   1.000
_cell.length_b   1.000
_cell.length_c   1.000
_cell.angle_alpha   90.00
_cell.angle_beta   90.00
_cell.angle_gamma   90.00
#
_symmetry.space_group_name_H-M   'P 1'
#
loop_
_entity.id
_entity.type
_entity.pdbx_description
1 polymer ?
#
loop_
_entity_poly.entity_id
_entity_poly.type
_entity_poly.pdbx_seq_one_letter_code
_entity_poly.pdbx_strand_id
1 'polypeptide(L)'
;MNSDLPAAKPVSSNESMTIERIQGTDGIRGPVCRLEDSSSSNPLDALLNEGVMTEEFFELYTYAYCQELLGADFASAHDLVVIGWDPRDLSGRFNEAAVRGIRKAGLTAVVVDILPTPAISLYQLHVRAACAFVLTASHNPAGQNGIKIF
;
A
#
# COMPACT_ATOMS: atom_id res chain seq x y z
N MET A 1 -4.49 56.57 -27.58
CA MET A 1 -4.96 55.72 -26.48
C MET A 1 -4.20 54.39 -26.62
N ASN A 2 -3.06 54.29 -25.97
CA ASN A 2 -2.27 53.07 -25.95
C ASN A 2 -2.72 52.23 -24.75
N SER A 3 -3.19 51.05 -24.98
CA SER A 3 -3.50 50.06 -23.96
C SER A 3 -2.29 49.14 -23.80
N ASP A 4 -1.44 49.45 -22.84
CA ASP A 4 -0.37 48.56 -22.39
C ASP A 4 -1.00 47.44 -21.52
N LEU A 5 -1.12 46.25 -22.10
CA LEU A 5 -1.37 45.03 -21.35
C LEU A 5 -0.02 44.50 -20.85
N PRO A 6 0.12 44.19 -19.55
CA PRO A 6 1.36 43.64 -19.05
C PRO A 6 1.54 42.19 -19.59
N ALA A 7 2.70 41.93 -20.16
CA ALA A 7 3.11 40.61 -20.61
C ALA A 7 3.11 39.60 -19.44
N ALA A 8 2.44 38.49 -19.64
CA ALA A 8 2.46 37.38 -18.70
C ALA A 8 3.90 36.86 -18.57
N LYS A 9 4.39 36.79 -17.33
CA LYS A 9 5.68 36.17 -17.01
C LYS A 9 5.62 34.68 -17.37
N PRO A 10 6.66 34.13 -18.00
CA PRO A 10 6.73 32.69 -18.21
C PRO A 10 6.80 32.01 -16.84
N VAL A 11 5.93 31.05 -16.62
CA VAL A 11 6.02 30.11 -15.48
C VAL A 11 7.27 29.28 -15.72
N SER A 12 8.37 29.65 -15.05
CA SER A 12 9.56 28.85 -15.01
C SER A 12 9.36 27.78 -13.97
N SER A 13 9.73 26.62 -14.36
CA SER A 13 10.48 25.59 -13.66
C SER A 13 9.78 24.25 -13.65
N ASN A 14 10.37 23.38 -14.42
CA ASN A 14 10.54 21.96 -14.09
C ASN A 14 11.16 21.85 -12.69
N GLU A 15 10.36 21.91 -11.64
CA GLU A 15 10.69 21.20 -10.42
C GLU A 15 10.56 19.72 -10.78
N SER A 16 11.69 19.07 -10.98
CA SER A 16 11.75 17.62 -11.07
C SER A 16 11.20 17.11 -9.73
N MET A 17 9.97 16.61 -9.72
CA MET A 17 9.46 15.87 -8.59
C MET A 17 10.40 14.68 -8.42
N THR A 18 11.27 14.76 -7.45
CA THR A 18 12.05 13.62 -6.99
C THR A 18 11.04 12.68 -6.34
N ILE A 19 10.61 11.63 -7.07
CA ILE A 19 9.77 10.59 -6.50
C ILE A 19 10.64 9.87 -5.48
N GLU A 20 10.41 10.13 -4.21
CA GLU A 20 11.07 9.40 -3.14
C GLU A 20 10.61 7.94 -3.16
N ARG A 21 11.56 7.02 -3.28
CA ARG A 21 11.26 5.59 -3.33
C ARG A 21 10.92 5.09 -1.93
N ILE A 22 9.66 4.94 -1.62
CA ILE A 22 9.16 4.41 -0.34
C ILE A 22 9.23 2.88 -0.24
N GLN A 23 9.31 2.18 -1.36
CA GLN A 23 9.35 0.72 -1.40
C GLN A 23 10.77 0.23 -1.64
N GLY A 24 11.25 -0.65 -0.75
CA GLY A 24 12.50 -1.40 -0.94
C GLY A 24 12.35 -2.52 -1.99
N THR A 25 13.42 -3.30 -2.19
CA THR A 25 13.44 -4.43 -3.13
C THR A 25 12.41 -5.51 -2.76
N ASP A 26 12.02 -5.58 -1.50
CA ASP A 26 11.25 -6.68 -0.91
C ASP A 26 10.02 -6.16 -0.14
N GLY A 27 9.37 -5.11 -0.66
CA GLY A 27 8.20 -4.46 -0.09
C GLY A 27 8.51 -3.26 0.79
N ILE A 28 7.47 -2.74 1.44
CA ILE A 28 7.57 -1.66 2.43
C ILE A 28 7.60 -2.29 3.81
N ARG A 29 8.53 -1.86 4.66
CA ARG A 29 8.68 -2.36 6.03
C ARG A 29 9.08 -1.24 6.96
N GLY A 30 8.58 -1.26 8.18
CA GLY A 30 8.95 -0.28 9.20
C GLY A 30 8.19 -0.46 10.50
N PRO A 31 8.45 0.42 11.47
CA PRO A 31 7.67 0.49 12.70
C PRO A 31 6.19 0.69 12.41
N VAL A 32 5.35 0.22 13.31
CA VAL A 32 3.90 0.39 13.22
C VAL A 32 3.35 1.04 14.47
N CYS A 33 2.37 1.93 14.29
CA CYS A 33 1.64 2.56 15.38
C CYS A 33 0.16 2.74 14.99
N ARG A 34 -0.65 3.28 15.89
CA ARG A 34 -1.96 3.81 15.53
C ARG A 34 -1.80 5.21 14.95
N LEU A 35 -2.68 5.63 14.06
CA LEU A 35 -2.62 6.99 13.51
C LEU A 35 -2.78 8.06 14.60
N GLU A 36 -3.58 7.79 15.64
CA GLU A 36 -3.75 8.68 16.81
C GLU A 36 -2.47 8.86 17.63
N ASP A 37 -1.52 7.92 17.55
CA ASP A 37 -0.22 7.96 18.24
C ASP A 37 0.87 8.64 17.38
N SER A 38 0.58 8.93 16.11
CA SER A 38 1.45 9.67 15.20
C SER A 38 1.22 11.18 15.35
N SER A 39 2.22 11.98 15.04
CA SER A 39 2.07 13.44 14.93
C SER A 39 1.40 13.87 13.61
N SER A 40 1.26 12.96 12.68
CA SER A 40 0.67 13.19 11.36
C SER A 40 -0.84 12.98 11.35
N SER A 41 -1.55 13.74 10.53
CA SER A 41 -3.01 13.68 10.41
C SER A 41 -3.52 12.64 9.41
N ASN A 42 -2.63 12.07 8.60
CA ASN A 42 -2.97 11.05 7.60
C ASN A 42 -1.87 9.98 7.47
N PRO A 43 -2.21 8.79 6.95
CA PRO A 43 -1.30 7.66 6.94
C PRO A 43 -0.09 7.82 6.00
N LEU A 44 -0.22 8.60 4.94
CA LEU A 44 0.89 8.82 4.02
C LEU A 44 1.94 9.76 4.64
N ASP A 45 1.51 10.82 5.30
CA ASP A 45 2.41 11.73 6.03
C ASP A 45 3.10 11.00 7.21
N ALA A 46 2.40 10.12 7.91
CA ALA A 46 3.00 9.27 8.96
C ALA A 46 4.14 8.41 8.39
N LEU A 47 3.94 7.81 7.22
CA LEU A 47 5.00 7.05 6.56
C LEU A 47 6.15 7.94 6.08
N LEU A 48 5.86 9.02 5.35
CA LEU A 48 6.88 9.84 4.68
C LEU A 48 7.70 10.69 5.66
N ASN A 49 7.06 11.24 6.70
CA ASN A 49 7.70 12.18 7.63
C ASN A 49 8.24 11.49 8.90
N GLU A 50 7.60 10.41 9.34
CA GLU A 50 7.94 9.72 10.60
C GLU A 50 8.46 8.30 10.38
N GLY A 51 8.32 7.75 9.17
CA GLY A 51 8.75 6.39 8.85
C GLY A 51 7.90 5.30 9.52
N VAL A 52 6.68 5.62 9.95
CA VAL A 52 5.77 4.68 10.62
C VAL A 52 4.58 4.33 9.74
N MET A 53 4.13 3.09 9.81
CA MET A 53 2.94 2.62 9.11
C MET A 53 1.78 2.45 10.09
N THR A 54 0.59 2.84 9.67
CA THR A 54 -0.65 2.73 10.45
C THR A 54 -1.63 1.76 9.79
N GLU A 55 -2.71 1.40 10.46
CA GLU A 55 -3.77 0.58 9.87
C GLU A 55 -4.32 1.21 8.60
N GLU A 56 -4.53 2.52 8.64
CA GLU A 56 -5.03 3.29 7.49
C GLU A 56 -4.05 3.29 6.33
N PHE A 57 -2.73 3.18 6.60
CA PHE A 57 -1.74 3.02 5.54
C PHE A 57 -1.90 1.68 4.83
N PHE A 58 -2.11 0.58 5.54
CA PHE A 58 -2.33 -0.74 4.92
C PHE A 58 -3.62 -0.76 4.09
N GLU A 59 -4.71 -0.14 4.57
CA GLU A 59 -5.95 0.01 3.81
C GLU A 59 -5.73 0.86 2.55
N LEU A 60 -5.10 2.02 2.68
CA LEU A 60 -4.81 2.93 1.58
C LEU A 60 -3.92 2.27 0.53
N TYR A 61 -2.85 1.60 0.96
CA TYR A 61 -1.89 0.97 0.05
C TYR A 61 -2.52 -0.15 -0.77
N THR A 62 -3.25 -1.06 -0.12
CA THR A 62 -3.92 -2.16 -0.83
C THR A 62 -5.02 -1.65 -1.74
N TYR A 63 -5.79 -0.63 -1.30
CA TYR A 63 -6.78 0.03 -2.15
C TYR A 63 -6.15 0.65 -3.39
N ALA A 64 -5.11 1.47 -3.22
CA ALA A 64 -4.45 2.17 -4.33
C ALA A 64 -3.82 1.20 -5.32
N TYR A 65 -3.15 0.15 -4.84
CA TYR A 65 -2.58 -0.87 -5.71
C TYR A 65 -3.64 -1.63 -6.51
N CYS A 66 -4.75 -2.01 -5.87
CA CYS A 66 -5.88 -2.65 -6.56
C CYS A 66 -6.52 -1.73 -7.59
N GLN A 67 -6.63 -0.43 -7.32
CA GLN A 67 -7.13 0.55 -8.30
C GLN A 67 -6.18 0.69 -9.50
N GLU A 68 -4.88 0.61 -9.28
CA GLU A 68 -3.88 0.62 -10.36
C GLU A 68 -4.02 -0.62 -11.25
N LEU A 69 -4.22 -1.82 -10.67
CA LEU A 69 -4.44 -3.04 -11.45
C LEU A 69 -5.70 -2.94 -12.32
N LEU A 70 -6.78 -2.37 -11.78
CA LEU A 70 -8.02 -2.14 -12.53
C LEU A 70 -7.85 -1.09 -13.63
N GLY A 71 -7.15 0.01 -13.34
CA GLY A 71 -6.92 1.10 -14.29
C GLY A 71 -5.98 0.73 -15.43
N ALA A 72 -5.08 -0.22 -15.20
CA ALA A 72 -4.12 -0.74 -16.18
C ALA A 72 -4.61 -2.01 -16.90
N ASP A 73 -5.86 -2.41 -16.71
CA ASP A 73 -6.47 -3.63 -17.30
C ASP A 73 -5.76 -4.95 -16.92
N PHE A 74 -5.03 -4.96 -15.77
CA PHE A 74 -4.45 -6.18 -15.20
C PHE A 74 -5.43 -6.95 -14.31
N ALA A 75 -6.52 -6.33 -13.92
CA ALA A 75 -7.62 -6.95 -13.19
C ALA A 75 -8.97 -6.40 -13.64
N SER A 76 -10.01 -7.19 -13.43
CA SER A 76 -11.41 -6.82 -13.63
C SER A 76 -12.15 -6.79 -12.29
N ALA A 77 -13.30 -6.12 -12.24
CA ALA A 77 -14.14 -6.10 -11.04
C ALA A 77 -14.43 -7.53 -10.55
N HIS A 78 -14.31 -7.73 -9.24
CA HIS A 78 -14.47 -9.02 -8.54
C HIS A 78 -13.36 -10.05 -8.74
N ASP A 79 -12.31 -9.75 -9.50
CA ASP A 79 -11.15 -10.65 -9.58
C ASP A 79 -10.56 -10.91 -8.18
N LEU A 80 -9.93 -12.08 -8.06
CA LEU A 80 -9.38 -12.54 -6.79
C LEU A 80 -8.07 -11.81 -6.46
N VAL A 81 -7.92 -11.44 -5.21
CA VAL A 81 -6.65 -10.98 -4.60
C VAL A 81 -6.39 -11.83 -3.37
N VAL A 82 -5.30 -12.58 -3.39
CA VAL A 82 -4.90 -13.40 -2.24
C VAL A 82 -4.25 -12.52 -1.19
N ILE A 83 -4.57 -12.75 0.07
CA ILE A 83 -3.93 -12.06 1.20
C ILE A 83 -3.65 -13.02 2.34
N GLY A 84 -2.44 -12.98 2.84
CA GLY A 84 -2.00 -13.71 4.02
C GLY A 84 -0.94 -12.93 4.80
N TRP A 85 -0.50 -13.46 5.92
CA TRP A 85 0.39 -12.76 6.84
C TRP A 85 1.26 -13.71 7.66
N ASP A 86 2.26 -13.15 8.34
CA ASP A 86 3.00 -13.85 9.38
C ASP A 86 2.37 -13.58 10.77
N PRO A 87 2.74 -14.31 11.83
CA PRO A 87 2.07 -14.22 13.13
C PRO A 87 2.43 -13.00 13.98
N ARG A 88 3.04 -11.95 13.41
CA ARG A 88 3.47 -10.75 14.17
C ARG A 88 2.31 -9.85 14.57
N ASP A 89 1.24 -9.79 13.80
CA ASP A 89 0.03 -9.03 14.12
C ASP A 89 -1.00 -9.91 14.80
N LEU A 90 -0.82 -10.15 16.11
CA LEU A 90 -1.77 -10.94 16.90
C LEU A 90 -3.13 -10.27 17.05
N SER A 91 -3.22 -8.95 16.86
CA SER A 91 -4.50 -8.22 16.93
C SER A 91 -5.31 -8.36 15.64
N GLY A 92 -4.68 -8.69 14.52
CA GLY A 92 -5.30 -8.77 13.20
C GLY A 92 -5.66 -7.43 12.56
N ARG A 93 -5.39 -6.32 13.24
CA ARG A 93 -5.86 -4.98 12.80
C ARG A 93 -5.27 -4.54 11.46
N PHE A 94 -3.99 -4.80 11.21
CA PHE A 94 -3.36 -4.49 9.92
C PHE A 94 -3.87 -5.40 8.80
N ASN A 95 -4.12 -6.66 9.13
CA ASN A 95 -4.66 -7.65 8.19
C ASN A 95 -6.08 -7.27 7.77
N GLU A 96 -6.93 -6.92 8.74
CA GLU A 96 -8.30 -6.45 8.48
C GLU A 96 -8.32 -5.16 7.66
N ALA A 97 -7.42 -4.22 7.96
CA ALA A 97 -7.29 -2.97 7.21
C ALA A 97 -6.94 -3.23 5.74
N ALA A 98 -5.96 -4.09 5.48
CA ALA A 98 -5.57 -4.46 4.12
C ALA A 98 -6.71 -5.16 3.36
N VAL A 99 -7.46 -6.05 4.01
CA VAL A 99 -8.66 -6.69 3.43
C VAL A 99 -9.74 -5.65 3.09
N ARG A 100 -9.96 -4.65 3.95
CA ARG A 100 -10.89 -3.55 3.65
C ARG A 100 -10.47 -2.78 2.41
N GLY A 101 -9.18 -2.49 2.24
CA GLY A 101 -8.65 -1.80 1.06
C GLY A 101 -8.93 -2.56 -0.24
N ILE A 102 -8.68 -3.88 -0.26
CA ILE A 102 -8.97 -4.74 -1.42
C ILE A 102 -10.46 -4.70 -1.77
N ARG A 103 -11.33 -4.89 -0.77
CA ARG A 103 -12.79 -4.90 -0.98
C ARG A 103 -13.33 -3.54 -1.43
N LYS A 104 -12.79 -2.46 -0.87
CA LYS A 104 -13.15 -1.09 -1.25
C LYS A 104 -12.79 -0.77 -2.72
N ALA A 105 -11.77 -1.42 -3.25
CA ALA A 105 -11.41 -1.32 -4.67
C ALA A 105 -12.36 -2.10 -5.59
N GLY A 106 -13.25 -2.93 -5.06
CA GLY A 106 -14.17 -3.75 -5.85
C GLY A 106 -13.62 -5.12 -6.24
N LEU A 107 -12.51 -5.55 -5.64
CA LEU A 107 -11.91 -6.85 -5.82
C LEU A 107 -12.31 -7.83 -4.70
N THR A 108 -12.11 -9.11 -4.91
CA THR A 108 -12.47 -10.18 -3.97
C THR A 108 -11.25 -10.62 -3.17
N ALA A 109 -11.22 -10.31 -1.88
CA ALA A 109 -10.15 -10.76 -0.99
C ALA A 109 -10.29 -12.26 -0.64
N VAL A 110 -9.29 -13.06 -1.00
CA VAL A 110 -9.13 -14.47 -0.61
C VAL A 110 -8.14 -14.53 0.54
N VAL A 111 -8.67 -14.64 1.74
CA VAL A 111 -7.87 -14.65 2.97
C VAL A 111 -7.36 -16.06 3.22
N VAL A 112 -6.04 -16.24 3.24
CA VAL A 112 -5.38 -17.53 3.49
C VAL A 112 -4.73 -17.63 4.87
N ASP A 113 -4.94 -16.59 5.71
CA ASP A 113 -4.46 -16.55 7.08
C ASP A 113 -2.93 -16.67 7.21
N ILE A 114 -2.43 -17.28 8.26
CA ILE A 114 -0.99 -17.42 8.55
C ILE A 114 -0.39 -18.52 7.69
N LEU A 115 0.32 -18.12 6.64
CA LEU A 115 1.08 -19.01 5.77
C LEU A 115 2.45 -18.43 5.45
N PRO A 116 3.45 -19.29 5.17
CA PRO A 116 4.73 -18.84 4.65
C PRO A 116 4.58 -18.08 3.33
N THR A 117 5.34 -16.99 3.17
CA THR A 117 5.32 -16.15 1.96
C THR A 117 5.35 -16.94 0.63
N PRO A 118 6.22 -17.98 0.47
CA PRO A 118 6.21 -18.77 -0.77
C PRO A 118 4.91 -19.54 -1.02
N ALA A 119 4.24 -20.00 0.05
CA ALA A 119 2.97 -20.70 -0.09
C ALA A 119 1.84 -19.78 -0.57
N ILE A 120 1.83 -18.53 -0.07
CA ILE A 120 0.87 -17.51 -0.50
C ILE A 120 1.07 -17.17 -1.98
N SER A 121 2.32 -16.97 -2.40
CA SER A 121 2.67 -16.69 -3.80
C SER A 121 2.29 -17.86 -4.74
N LEU A 122 2.56 -19.10 -4.35
CA LEU A 122 2.15 -20.27 -5.12
C LEU A 122 0.61 -20.41 -5.20
N TYR A 123 -0.08 -20.16 -4.10
CA TYR A 123 -1.53 -20.22 -4.07
C TYR A 123 -2.16 -19.17 -4.97
N GLN A 124 -1.61 -17.95 -4.99
CA GLN A 124 -2.03 -16.87 -5.90
C GLN A 124 -1.99 -17.34 -7.35
N LEU A 125 -0.89 -17.98 -7.79
CA LEU A 125 -0.76 -18.51 -9.14
C LEU A 125 -1.76 -19.66 -9.40
N HIS A 126 -1.96 -20.54 -8.41
CA HIS A 126 -2.89 -21.67 -8.52
C HIS A 126 -4.33 -21.21 -8.75
N VAL A 127 -4.79 -20.21 -8.00
CA VAL A 127 -6.16 -19.69 -8.12
C VAL A 127 -6.29 -18.61 -9.21
N ARG A 128 -5.20 -18.26 -9.88
CA ARG A 128 -5.13 -17.20 -10.90
C ARG A 128 -5.63 -15.86 -10.39
N ALA A 129 -5.27 -15.52 -9.16
CA ALA A 129 -5.59 -14.21 -8.61
C ALA A 129 -4.77 -13.10 -9.29
N ALA A 130 -5.31 -11.91 -9.38
CA ALA A 130 -4.67 -10.74 -9.98
C ALA A 130 -3.36 -10.38 -9.30
N CYS A 131 -3.30 -10.53 -7.97
CA CYS A 131 -2.07 -10.38 -7.19
C CYS A 131 -2.20 -11.08 -5.84
N ALA A 132 -1.10 -11.09 -5.06
CA ALA A 132 -1.14 -11.45 -3.66
C ALA A 132 -0.46 -10.38 -2.79
N PHE A 133 -1.05 -10.11 -1.62
CA PHE A 133 -0.43 -9.34 -0.55
C PHE A 133 0.02 -10.27 0.58
N VAL A 134 1.23 -10.01 1.09
CA VAL A 134 1.74 -10.69 2.27
C VAL A 134 2.15 -9.65 3.31
N LEU A 135 1.44 -9.63 4.43
CA LEU A 135 1.76 -8.72 5.53
C LEU A 135 2.85 -9.35 6.40
N THR A 136 4.03 -8.80 6.30
CA THR A 136 5.22 -9.30 6.99
C THR A 136 6.34 -8.28 6.95
N ALA A 137 7.13 -8.19 8.00
CA ALA A 137 8.43 -7.54 7.97
C ALA A 137 9.60 -8.55 7.97
N SER A 138 9.30 -9.83 7.64
CA SER A 138 10.31 -10.89 7.55
C SER A 138 11.10 -11.05 8.88
N HIS A 139 12.41 -10.83 8.83
CA HIS A 139 13.32 -10.95 9.99
C HIS A 139 13.43 -9.67 10.84
N ASN A 140 12.71 -8.61 10.52
CA ASN A 140 12.70 -7.38 11.30
C ASN A 140 12.11 -7.59 12.70
N PRO A 141 12.44 -6.73 13.68
CA PRO A 141 11.89 -6.80 15.05
C PRO A 141 10.37 -6.90 15.12
N ALA A 142 9.86 -7.47 16.21
CA ALA A 142 8.42 -7.71 16.40
C ALA A 142 7.54 -6.43 16.37
N GLY A 143 8.11 -5.27 16.74
CA GLY A 143 7.41 -3.98 16.66
C GLY A 143 7.31 -3.37 15.25
N GLN A 144 7.72 -4.13 14.22
CA GLN A 144 7.65 -3.71 12.83
C GLN A 144 6.70 -4.63 12.06
N ASN A 145 6.09 -4.08 11.02
CA ASN A 145 5.33 -4.84 10.04
C ASN A 145 5.70 -4.38 8.63
N GLY A 146 5.03 -4.90 7.63
CA GLY A 146 5.27 -4.52 6.24
C GLY A 146 4.29 -5.20 5.31
N ILE A 147 4.42 -4.88 4.03
CA ILE A 147 3.61 -5.44 2.98
C ILE A 147 4.47 -5.76 1.75
N LYS A 148 4.31 -6.97 1.24
CA LYS A 148 4.90 -7.45 -0.01
C LYS A 148 3.80 -7.71 -1.02
N ILE A 149 4.15 -7.63 -2.30
CA ILE A 149 3.23 -7.89 -3.42
C ILE A 149 3.85 -8.96 -4.33
N PHE A 150 3.01 -9.84 -4.84
CA PHE A 150 3.34 -10.90 -5.80
C PHE A 150 2.34 -10.93 -6.94
#